data_2d6d39fb88781d017a1e084f7aa28c6a
#
_entry.id   2d6d39fb88781d017a1e084f7aa28c6a
#
_cell.length_a   1.000
_cell.length_b   1.000
_cell.length_c   1.000
_cell.angle_alpha   90.00
_cell.angle_beta   90.00
_cell.angle_gamma   90.00
#
_symmetry.space_group_name_H-M   'P 1'
#
loop_
_entity.id
_entity.type
_entity.pdbx_description
1 polymer ?
#
loop_
_entity_poly.entity_id
_entity_poly.type
_entity_poly.pdbx_seq_one_letter_code
_entity_poly.pdbx_strand_id
1 'polypeptide(L)'
;RAGDSIALDGVCLTVVDPARDGLLFDVVQQTLDLTSLSARKVGDRVHIEPAMRVGDAVDGHHVQGHVEGCGTVVHNAEEASRGWRLRVEVPESLMPCVVPQGSITLHGVSLTVAHRDETSVEVALIPETLERTNLGRLQVGDPIHIETDVLCRTVVQTVRSLGLGPTSSS
;
A
#
# COMPACT_ATOMS: atom_id res chain seq x y z
N ARG A 1 -14.37 17.85 -5.42
CA ARG A 1 -14.65 18.53 -6.70
C ARG A 1 -14.09 17.67 -7.83
N ALA A 2 -14.61 17.85 -9.04
CA ALA A 2 -13.94 17.31 -10.22
C ALA A 2 -12.49 17.83 -10.28
N GLY A 3 -11.54 16.96 -10.59
CA GLY A 3 -10.11 17.24 -10.60
C GLY A 3 -9.39 17.04 -9.25
N ASP A 4 -10.11 16.83 -8.15
CA ASP A 4 -9.46 16.51 -6.86
C ASP A 4 -8.88 15.08 -6.90
N SER A 5 -7.71 14.90 -6.26
CA SER A 5 -7.11 13.57 -6.08
C SER A 5 -7.61 12.93 -4.79
N ILE A 6 -8.00 11.67 -4.87
CA ILE A 6 -8.44 10.85 -3.75
C ILE A 6 -7.81 9.47 -3.88
N ALA A 7 -7.24 8.95 -2.79
CA ALA A 7 -6.75 7.59 -2.76
C ALA A 7 -7.88 6.61 -2.36
N LEU A 8 -8.04 5.54 -3.14
CA LEU A 8 -8.91 4.39 -2.83
C LEU A 8 -8.04 3.16 -2.54
N ASP A 9 -8.07 2.63 -1.32
CA ASP A 9 -7.14 1.59 -0.86
C ASP A 9 -5.68 1.90 -1.27
N GLY A 10 -5.27 3.18 -1.16
CA GLY A 10 -3.94 3.65 -1.52
C GLY A 10 -3.71 3.92 -3.01
N VAL A 11 -4.70 3.74 -3.87
CA VAL A 11 -4.60 4.07 -5.30
C VAL A 11 -5.06 5.51 -5.53
N CYS A 12 -4.15 6.39 -5.90
CA CYS A 12 -4.49 7.78 -6.22
C CYS A 12 -5.28 7.86 -7.52
N LEU A 13 -6.50 8.37 -7.42
CA LEU A 13 -7.42 8.55 -8.56
C LEU A 13 -7.91 9.99 -8.62
N THR A 14 -8.23 10.45 -9.82
CA THR A 14 -8.82 11.78 -10.03
C THR A 14 -10.33 11.69 -10.10
N VAL A 15 -11.01 12.50 -9.30
CA VAL A 15 -12.48 12.62 -9.35
C VAL A 15 -12.89 13.22 -10.70
N VAL A 16 -13.69 12.49 -11.45
CA VAL A 16 -14.27 12.96 -12.73
C VAL A 16 -15.56 13.71 -12.48
N ASP A 17 -16.45 13.11 -11.68
CA ASP A 17 -17.73 13.71 -11.33
C ASP A 17 -18.06 13.48 -9.85
N PRO A 18 -18.29 14.54 -9.06
CA PRO A 18 -18.84 14.44 -7.73
C PRO A 18 -20.36 14.27 -7.83
N ALA A 19 -20.85 13.06 -8.02
CA ALA A 19 -22.28 12.75 -8.03
C ALA A 19 -22.89 12.99 -6.64
N ARG A 20 -24.24 13.14 -6.57
CA ARG A 20 -24.95 13.38 -5.29
C ARG A 20 -24.68 12.29 -4.26
N ASP A 21 -24.51 11.05 -4.70
CA ASP A 21 -24.42 9.86 -3.84
C ASP A 21 -23.06 9.17 -3.92
N GLY A 22 -22.02 9.87 -4.42
CA GLY A 22 -20.70 9.25 -4.54
C GLY A 22 -19.70 10.05 -5.36
N LEU A 23 -18.60 9.41 -5.70
CA LEU A 23 -17.54 9.96 -6.55
C LEU A 23 -17.33 9.02 -7.73
N LEU A 24 -17.20 9.58 -8.92
CA LEU A 24 -16.87 8.84 -10.14
C LEU A 24 -15.39 9.04 -10.47
N PHE A 25 -14.72 7.95 -10.84
CA PHE A 25 -13.32 7.94 -11.22
C PHE A 25 -13.16 7.22 -12.56
N ASP A 26 -12.31 7.73 -13.43
CA ASP A 26 -11.78 6.96 -14.56
C ASP A 26 -10.50 6.25 -14.12
N VAL A 27 -10.43 4.95 -14.39
CA VAL A 27 -9.27 4.12 -14.02
C VAL A 27 -8.63 3.58 -15.29
N VAL A 28 -7.35 3.92 -15.51
CA VAL A 28 -6.60 3.45 -16.69
C VAL A 28 -6.25 1.95 -16.55
N GLN A 29 -6.09 1.28 -17.68
CA GLN A 29 -5.82 -0.16 -17.70
C GLN A 29 -4.60 -0.56 -16.86
N GLN A 30 -3.52 0.19 -16.92
CA GLN A 30 -2.32 -0.07 -16.12
C GLN A 30 -2.62 -0.11 -14.61
N THR A 31 -3.48 0.77 -14.11
CA THR A 31 -3.90 0.77 -12.69
C THR A 31 -4.73 -0.46 -12.37
N LEU A 32 -5.63 -0.87 -13.27
CA LEU A 32 -6.43 -2.09 -13.10
C LEU A 32 -5.55 -3.35 -13.08
N ASP A 33 -4.48 -3.38 -13.88
CA ASP A 33 -3.55 -4.51 -13.97
C ASP A 33 -2.65 -4.62 -12.72
N LEU A 34 -2.29 -3.49 -12.10
CA LEU A 34 -1.42 -3.44 -10.92
C LEU A 34 -2.18 -3.55 -9.59
N THR A 35 -3.51 -3.44 -9.61
CA THR A 35 -4.31 -3.35 -8.40
C THR A 35 -5.46 -4.34 -8.38
N SER A 36 -6.05 -4.54 -7.22
CA SER A 36 -7.26 -5.35 -7.06
C SER A 36 -8.57 -4.58 -7.31
N LEU A 37 -8.50 -3.35 -7.85
CA LEU A 37 -9.71 -2.52 -8.06
C LEU A 37 -10.70 -3.16 -9.01
N SER A 38 -10.24 -3.84 -10.06
CA SER A 38 -11.09 -4.55 -11.03
C SER A 38 -11.91 -5.69 -10.41
N ALA A 39 -11.48 -6.23 -9.26
CA ALA A 39 -12.18 -7.30 -8.55
C ALA A 39 -13.21 -6.78 -7.54
N ARG A 40 -13.26 -5.47 -7.28
CA ARG A 40 -14.19 -4.86 -6.32
C ARG A 40 -15.63 -4.95 -6.78
N LYS A 41 -16.54 -5.15 -5.83
CA LYS A 41 -17.98 -5.31 -6.06
C LYS A 41 -18.75 -4.28 -5.25
N VAL A 42 -19.99 -4.04 -5.65
CA VAL A 42 -20.92 -3.21 -4.87
C VAL A 42 -21.09 -3.80 -3.48
N GLY A 43 -20.85 -2.98 -2.47
CA GLY A 43 -20.89 -3.37 -1.06
C GLY A 43 -19.50 -3.59 -0.43
N ASP A 44 -18.44 -3.71 -1.22
CA ASP A 44 -17.09 -3.77 -0.69
C ASP A 44 -16.70 -2.45 -0.01
N ARG A 45 -15.93 -2.57 1.06
CA ARG A 45 -15.37 -1.42 1.78
C ARG A 45 -13.96 -1.14 1.30
N VAL A 46 -13.69 0.14 1.05
CA VAL A 46 -12.37 0.65 0.66
C VAL A 46 -11.95 1.78 1.59
N HIS A 47 -10.65 1.98 1.78
CA HIS A 47 -10.15 3.20 2.39
C HIS A 47 -10.33 4.36 1.42
N ILE A 48 -10.72 5.52 1.95
CA ILE A 48 -10.86 6.76 1.17
C ILE A 48 -10.04 7.83 1.87
N GLU A 49 -9.07 8.40 1.17
CA GLU A 49 -8.20 9.44 1.70
C GLU A 49 -8.05 10.59 0.69
N PRO A 50 -8.44 11.82 1.05
CA PRO A 50 -8.18 12.99 0.20
C PRO A 50 -6.66 13.30 0.17
N ALA A 51 -6.21 13.92 -0.93
CA ALA A 51 -4.84 14.37 -1.03
C ALA A 51 -4.46 15.34 0.11
N MET A 52 -3.25 15.13 0.68
CA MET A 52 -2.66 15.99 1.68
C MET A 52 -2.48 17.42 1.13
N ARG A 53 -2.71 18.41 1.96
CA ARG A 53 -2.57 19.83 1.62
C ARG A 53 -1.25 20.39 2.10
N VAL A 54 -0.80 21.45 1.46
CA VAL A 54 0.38 22.20 1.95
C VAL A 54 0.08 22.75 3.34
N GLY A 55 0.91 22.37 4.32
CA GLY A 55 0.76 22.76 5.73
C GLY A 55 0.14 21.68 6.61
N ASP A 56 -0.37 20.59 6.04
CA ASP A 56 -0.80 19.44 6.83
C ASP A 56 0.39 18.71 7.45
N ALA A 57 0.19 18.05 8.58
CA ALA A 57 1.21 17.21 9.19
C ALA A 57 1.43 15.93 8.36
N VAL A 58 2.70 15.50 8.27
CA VAL A 58 3.04 14.20 7.67
C VAL A 58 3.12 13.18 8.81
N ASP A 59 2.00 12.50 9.07
CA ASP A 59 1.90 11.49 10.12
C ASP A 59 2.25 10.09 9.53
N GLY A 60 3.54 9.80 9.37
CA GLY A 60 4.03 8.57 8.77
C GLY A 60 5.17 8.85 7.78
N HIS A 61 5.02 8.44 6.54
CA HIS A 61 5.98 8.73 5.46
C HIS A 61 5.27 9.32 4.24
N HIS A 62 6.04 9.74 3.23
CA HIS A 62 5.48 10.30 2.00
C HIS A 62 4.81 9.21 1.17
N VAL A 63 3.50 9.08 1.31
CA VAL A 63 2.65 8.19 0.51
C VAL A 63 2.08 8.98 -0.66
N GLN A 64 2.26 8.48 -1.88
CA GLN A 64 1.84 9.16 -3.11
C GLN A 64 0.53 8.61 -3.67
N GLY A 65 0.12 7.41 -3.24
CA GLY A 65 -0.96 6.65 -3.84
C GLY A 65 -0.54 6.00 -5.17
N HIS A 66 0.75 5.77 -5.33
CA HIS A 66 1.33 5.13 -6.52
C HIS A 66 1.60 3.66 -6.25
N VAL A 67 0.53 2.87 -6.21
CA VAL A 67 0.60 1.42 -6.00
C VAL A 67 1.48 0.78 -7.08
N GLU A 68 2.45 -0.03 -6.62
CA GLU A 68 3.43 -0.70 -7.47
C GLU A 68 3.05 -2.14 -7.79
N GLY A 69 2.11 -2.71 -7.05
CA GLY A 69 1.58 -4.05 -7.23
C GLY A 69 0.76 -4.53 -6.07
N CYS A 70 0.27 -5.76 -6.17
CA CYS A 70 -0.44 -6.45 -5.10
C CYS A 70 0.47 -7.49 -4.45
N GLY A 71 0.48 -7.51 -3.11
CA GLY A 71 0.92 -8.65 -2.33
C GLY A 71 -0.25 -9.55 -1.98
N THR A 72 0.04 -10.65 -1.29
CA THR A 72 -0.96 -11.59 -0.78
C THR A 72 -0.86 -11.69 0.74
N VAL A 73 -1.98 -11.57 1.42
CA VAL A 73 -2.03 -11.78 2.87
C VAL A 73 -1.75 -13.25 3.19
N VAL A 74 -0.73 -13.52 4.00
CA VAL A 74 -0.35 -14.88 4.42
C VAL A 74 -0.58 -15.14 5.91
N HIS A 75 -0.74 -14.08 6.71
CA HIS A 75 -1.14 -14.16 8.11
C HIS A 75 -1.83 -12.85 8.52
N ASN A 76 -2.90 -12.93 9.30
CA ASN A 76 -3.58 -11.75 9.85
C ASN A 76 -4.34 -12.15 11.13
N ALA A 77 -3.71 -11.99 12.28
CA ALA A 77 -4.30 -12.39 13.56
C ALA A 77 -3.64 -11.68 14.76
N GLU A 78 -4.33 -11.72 15.89
CA GLU A 78 -3.77 -11.32 17.17
C GLU A 78 -2.94 -12.46 17.76
N GLU A 79 -1.71 -12.15 18.17
CA GLU A 79 -0.79 -13.06 18.84
C GLU A 79 -0.64 -12.65 20.31
N ALA A 80 -0.80 -13.60 21.23
CA ALA A 80 -0.92 -13.39 22.68
C ALA A 80 0.18 -12.49 23.30
N SER A 81 1.40 -12.54 22.79
CA SER A 81 2.56 -11.76 23.32
C SER A 81 3.07 -10.66 22.41
N ARG A 82 2.55 -10.57 21.16
CA ARG A 82 3.07 -9.67 20.13
C ARG A 82 2.05 -8.69 19.57
N GLY A 83 0.78 -8.80 20.01
CA GLY A 83 -0.35 -8.04 19.47
C GLY A 83 -0.73 -8.47 18.06
N TRP A 84 -1.49 -7.66 17.36
CA TRP A 84 -1.97 -8.00 16.03
C TRP A 84 -0.85 -7.96 15.00
N ARG A 85 -0.72 -9.05 14.22
CA ARG A 85 0.28 -9.19 13.16
C ARG A 85 -0.39 -9.42 11.81
N LEU A 86 0.04 -8.60 10.84
CA LEU A 86 -0.30 -8.77 9.44
C LEU A 86 0.98 -9.10 8.67
N ARG A 87 1.01 -10.27 8.03
CA ARG A 87 2.11 -10.68 7.16
C ARG A 87 1.62 -10.78 5.73
N VAL A 88 2.41 -10.21 4.83
CA VAL A 88 2.09 -10.09 3.40
C VAL A 88 3.25 -10.65 2.58
N GLU A 89 2.97 -11.56 1.67
CA GLU A 89 3.90 -11.95 0.62
C GLU A 89 4.00 -10.80 -0.38
N VAL A 90 5.22 -10.37 -0.67
CA VAL A 90 5.52 -9.18 -1.48
C VAL A 90 6.11 -9.63 -2.81
N PRO A 91 5.70 -9.05 -3.95
CA PRO A 91 6.35 -9.30 -5.25
C PRO A 91 7.87 -9.12 -5.17
N GLU A 92 8.63 -10.06 -5.73
CA GLU A 92 10.10 -10.08 -5.68
C GLU A 92 10.72 -8.77 -6.15
N SER A 93 10.12 -8.14 -7.17
CA SER A 93 10.57 -6.85 -7.72
C SER A 93 10.54 -5.70 -6.72
N LEU A 94 9.66 -5.75 -5.70
CA LEU A 94 9.48 -4.72 -4.69
C LEU A 94 10.33 -4.97 -3.43
N MET A 95 10.74 -6.21 -3.18
CA MET A 95 11.51 -6.59 -2.01
C MET A 95 12.80 -5.77 -1.79
N PRO A 96 13.55 -5.34 -2.81
CA PRO A 96 14.72 -4.47 -2.62
C PRO A 96 14.40 -3.12 -1.96
N CYS A 97 13.15 -2.64 -2.07
CA CYS A 97 12.70 -1.39 -1.47
C CYS A 97 12.06 -1.57 -0.08
N VAL A 98 11.95 -2.81 0.40
CA VAL A 98 11.42 -3.13 1.74
C VAL A 98 12.60 -3.30 2.71
N VAL A 99 12.76 -2.38 3.64
CA VAL A 99 13.86 -2.42 4.61
C VAL A 99 13.33 -2.65 6.03
N PRO A 100 14.04 -3.43 6.88
CA PRO A 100 13.65 -3.60 8.28
C PRO A 100 13.59 -2.25 9.00
N GLN A 101 12.54 -2.04 9.81
CA GLN A 101 12.24 -0.79 10.51
C GLN A 101 11.97 0.42 9.59
N GLY A 102 11.94 0.21 8.28
CA GLY A 102 11.51 1.19 7.29
C GLY A 102 9.99 1.29 7.20
N SER A 103 9.52 2.14 6.30
CA SER A 103 8.10 2.32 6.02
C SER A 103 7.65 1.52 4.81
N ILE A 104 6.41 1.06 4.85
CA ILE A 104 5.69 0.46 3.74
C ILE A 104 4.23 0.91 3.79
N THR A 105 3.61 1.07 2.64
CA THR A 105 2.19 1.38 2.54
C THR A 105 1.43 0.13 2.12
N LEU A 106 0.45 -0.28 2.92
CA LEU A 106 -0.44 -1.39 2.65
C LEU A 106 -1.89 -0.90 2.55
N HIS A 107 -2.53 -1.04 1.39
CA HIS A 107 -3.86 -0.47 1.12
C HIS A 107 -3.98 1.02 1.50
N GLY A 108 -2.93 1.81 1.27
CA GLY A 108 -2.87 3.24 1.60
C GLY A 108 -2.49 3.56 3.05
N VAL A 109 -2.33 2.55 3.91
CA VAL A 109 -1.98 2.76 5.31
C VAL A 109 -0.45 2.72 5.47
N SER A 110 0.12 3.82 6.00
CA SER A 110 1.55 3.90 6.35
C SER A 110 1.86 3.03 7.56
N LEU A 111 2.78 2.08 7.42
CA LEU A 111 3.13 1.11 8.45
C LEU A 111 4.63 0.94 8.56
N THR A 112 5.11 0.54 9.74
CA THR A 112 6.50 0.21 9.97
C THR A 112 6.73 -1.29 9.76
N VAL A 113 7.77 -1.64 9.01
CA VAL A 113 8.22 -3.01 8.79
C VAL A 113 8.79 -3.57 10.10
N ALA A 114 8.03 -4.41 10.80
CA ALA A 114 8.46 -5.04 12.05
C ALA A 114 9.43 -6.21 11.79
N HIS A 115 9.20 -6.96 10.72
CA HIS A 115 10.06 -8.06 10.28
C HIS A 115 9.94 -8.23 8.76
N ARG A 116 10.99 -8.72 8.12
CA ARG A 116 10.96 -9.21 6.74
C ARG A 116 11.80 -10.47 6.61
N ASP A 117 11.39 -11.36 5.73
CA ASP A 117 12.21 -12.46 5.22
C ASP A 117 12.51 -12.25 3.71
N GLU A 118 12.80 -13.31 2.97
CA GLU A 118 13.14 -13.23 1.54
C GLU A 118 11.95 -12.84 0.67
N THR A 119 10.73 -13.19 1.06
CA THR A 119 9.52 -13.05 0.23
C THR A 119 8.40 -12.30 0.91
N SER A 120 8.48 -12.03 2.20
CA SER A 120 7.37 -11.46 2.95
C SER A 120 7.78 -10.33 3.90
N VAL A 121 6.80 -9.51 4.25
CA VAL A 121 6.89 -8.45 5.23
C VAL A 121 5.85 -8.66 6.33
N GLU A 122 6.23 -8.40 7.58
CA GLU A 122 5.33 -8.38 8.73
C GLU A 122 5.25 -6.97 9.33
N VAL A 123 4.04 -6.54 9.61
CA VAL A 123 3.75 -5.27 10.30
C VAL A 123 2.91 -5.54 11.55
N ALA A 124 3.05 -4.66 12.55
CA ALA A 124 2.19 -4.67 13.72
C ALA A 124 1.03 -3.68 13.51
N LEU A 125 -0.19 -4.13 13.76
CA LEU A 125 -1.36 -3.26 13.72
C LEU A 125 -1.75 -2.88 15.17
N ILE A 126 -1.71 -1.58 15.45
CA ILE A 126 -2.16 -1.05 16.74
C ILE A 126 -3.69 -0.93 16.77
N PRO A 127 -4.33 -0.86 17.96
CA PRO A 127 -5.80 -0.77 18.06
C PRO A 127 -6.41 0.34 17.20
N GLU A 128 -5.80 1.51 17.16
CA GLU A 128 -6.24 2.63 16.32
C GLU A 128 -6.29 2.26 14.82
N THR A 129 -5.26 1.55 14.33
CA THR A 129 -5.22 1.08 12.93
C THR A 129 -6.32 0.05 12.66
N LEU A 130 -6.55 -0.89 13.59
CA LEU A 130 -7.60 -1.91 13.48
C LEU A 130 -9.01 -1.29 13.46
N GLU A 131 -9.22 -0.23 14.22
CA GLU A 131 -10.51 0.46 14.31
C GLU A 131 -10.78 1.30 13.05
N ARG A 132 -9.76 2.05 12.57
CA ARG A 132 -9.92 3.02 11.47
C ARG A 132 -9.77 2.43 10.08
N THR A 133 -9.26 1.20 9.96
CA THR A 133 -8.96 0.58 8.68
C THR A 133 -9.65 -0.79 8.52
N ASN A 134 -9.65 -1.30 7.29
CA ASN A 134 -10.13 -2.65 7.01
C ASN A 134 -9.02 -3.71 7.12
N LEU A 135 -7.77 -3.33 7.46
CA LEU A 135 -6.62 -4.25 7.46
C LEU A 135 -6.82 -5.46 8.36
N GLY A 136 -7.38 -5.27 9.57
CA GLY A 136 -7.67 -6.37 10.49
C GLY A 136 -8.75 -7.34 10.01
N ARG A 137 -9.46 -7.04 8.91
CA ARG A 137 -10.54 -7.89 8.35
C ARG A 137 -10.09 -8.70 7.15
N LEU A 138 -8.92 -8.41 6.61
CA LEU A 138 -8.37 -9.15 5.47
C LEU A 138 -8.14 -10.61 5.86
N GLN A 139 -8.45 -11.50 4.93
CA GLN A 139 -8.27 -12.94 5.11
C GLN A 139 -6.97 -13.41 4.44
N VAL A 140 -6.43 -14.53 4.89
CA VAL A 140 -5.32 -15.18 4.19
C VAL A 140 -5.75 -15.50 2.76
N GLY A 141 -4.93 -15.09 1.79
CA GLY A 141 -5.20 -15.17 0.36
C GLY A 141 -5.76 -13.89 -0.26
N ASP A 142 -6.19 -12.91 0.55
CA ASP A 142 -6.66 -11.63 0.00
C ASP A 142 -5.50 -10.84 -0.62
N PRO A 143 -5.75 -10.16 -1.77
CA PRO A 143 -4.79 -9.24 -2.35
C PRO A 143 -4.72 -7.95 -1.51
N ILE A 144 -3.53 -7.38 -1.42
CA ILE A 144 -3.30 -6.12 -0.73
C ILE A 144 -2.38 -5.21 -1.56
N HIS A 145 -2.79 -3.97 -1.78
CA HIS A 145 -1.98 -3.00 -2.53
C HIS A 145 -0.72 -2.64 -1.77
N ILE A 146 0.39 -2.56 -2.48
CA ILE A 146 1.69 -2.20 -1.93
C ILE A 146 2.22 -0.95 -2.64
N GLU A 147 2.65 0.02 -1.84
CA GLU A 147 3.49 1.13 -2.26
C GLU A 147 4.72 1.15 -1.35
N THR A 148 5.91 1.07 -1.94
CA THR A 148 7.17 1.16 -1.18
C THR A 148 7.55 2.62 -0.92
N ASP A 149 8.36 2.87 0.09
CA ASP A 149 8.83 4.23 0.40
C ASP A 149 9.56 4.82 -0.80
N VAL A 150 9.07 5.96 -1.28
CA VAL A 150 9.62 6.66 -2.47
C VAL A 150 11.10 7.01 -2.31
N LEU A 151 11.57 7.27 -1.09
CA LEU A 151 12.99 7.54 -0.83
C LEU A 151 13.82 6.27 -1.03
N CYS A 152 13.39 5.14 -0.48
CA CYS A 152 14.05 3.87 -0.67
C CYS A 152 14.03 3.46 -2.16
N ARG A 153 12.89 3.56 -2.82
CA ARG A 153 12.72 3.29 -4.25
C ARG A 153 13.67 4.14 -5.10
N THR A 154 13.78 5.44 -4.81
CA THR A 154 14.68 6.35 -5.52
C THR A 154 16.13 5.94 -5.34
N VAL A 155 16.56 5.59 -4.13
CA VAL A 155 17.92 5.11 -3.86
C VAL A 155 18.21 3.81 -4.61
N VAL A 156 17.32 2.82 -4.51
CA VAL A 156 17.46 1.52 -5.19
C VAL A 156 17.57 1.72 -6.71
N GLN A 157 16.71 2.54 -7.28
CA GLN A 157 16.72 2.81 -8.72
C GLN A 157 18.00 3.55 -9.17
N THR A 158 18.48 4.50 -8.36
CA THR A 158 19.74 5.21 -8.65
C THR A 158 20.93 4.25 -8.60
N VAL A 159 21.03 3.41 -7.58
CA VAL A 159 22.09 2.39 -7.45
C VAL A 159 22.09 1.43 -8.64
N ARG A 160 20.92 0.96 -9.06
CA ARG A 160 20.77 0.10 -10.25
C ARG A 160 21.20 0.80 -11.54
N SER A 161 20.82 2.06 -11.72
CA SER A 161 21.16 2.84 -12.93
C SER A 161 22.66 3.12 -13.05
N LEU A 162 23.38 3.15 -11.92
CA LEU A 162 24.84 3.30 -11.87
C LEU A 162 25.58 1.95 -12.02
N GLY A 163 24.87 0.83 -12.16
CA GLY A 163 25.47 -0.50 -12.26
C GLY A 163 26.10 -1.00 -10.96
N LEU A 164 25.73 -0.38 -9.81
CA LEU A 164 26.27 -0.72 -8.49
C LEU A 164 25.41 -1.71 -7.70
N GLY A 165 24.29 -2.14 -8.26
CA GLY A 165 23.42 -3.15 -7.65
C GLY A 165 23.86 -4.59 -7.93
N PRO A 166 23.32 -5.59 -7.23
CA PRO A 166 23.55 -6.98 -7.56
C PRO A 166 23.15 -7.21 -9.02
N THR A 167 24.07 -7.78 -9.79
CA THR A 167 23.78 -8.20 -11.16
C THR A 167 22.70 -9.28 -11.09
N SER A 168 21.56 -9.05 -11.76
CA SER A 168 20.60 -10.13 -11.97
C SER A 168 21.35 -11.28 -12.63
N SER A 169 21.60 -12.35 -11.87
CA SER A 169 22.01 -13.61 -12.45
C SER A 169 20.89 -14.09 -13.37
N SER A 170 21.18 -14.13 -14.65
CA SER A 170 20.37 -14.63 -15.74
C SER A 170 19.91 -16.06 -15.49
#